data_3d4bfbd5fcd222f8dcffc519c9f70495
#
_entry.id   3d4bfbd5fcd222f8dcffc519c9f70495
#
_cell.length_a   1.000
_cell.length_b   1.000
_cell.length_c   1.000
_cell.angle_alpha   90.00
_cell.angle_beta   90.00
_cell.angle_gamma   90.00
#
_symmetry.space_group_name_H-M   'P 1'
#
loop_
_entity.id
_entity.type
_entity.pdbx_description
1 polymer ?
#
loop_
_entity_poly.entity_id
_entity_poly.type
_entity_poly.pdbx_seq_one_letter_code
_entity_poly.pdbx_strand_id
1 'polypeptide(L)'
;MSQVMGICLVPLTVLVNDGPQGPGSMQRWIDDDVENPLVRADVTERLPPHWHGFLLGVDEDDREIGLAHSPHPALRALALFDAVANNADRKGGHVLVGPDPDLGGTAQVWAVDNGLVFHTDPKLRTVLWGWAGQPLEPVEEMMLDEILNIADVDFEGLITSDEIDAVRQRAQGLLEFGAFPGPSGLRPALPWPPI
;
A
#
# COMPACT_ATOMS: atom_id res chain seq x y z
N MET A 1 5.91 -0.94 -11.23
CA MET A 1 4.49 -1.25 -10.99
C MET A 1 3.66 0.00 -10.67
N SER A 2 3.98 0.84 -9.70
CA SER A 2 3.19 2.05 -9.41
C SER A 2 3.00 2.95 -10.65
N GLN A 3 4.05 3.16 -11.43
CA GLN A 3 3.98 3.92 -12.69
C GLN A 3 3.12 3.23 -13.77
N VAL A 4 3.17 1.91 -13.86
CA VAL A 4 2.34 1.13 -14.80
C VAL A 4 0.86 1.27 -14.47
N MET A 5 0.50 1.23 -13.19
CA MET A 5 -0.87 1.49 -12.73
C MET A 5 -1.30 2.97 -12.89
N GLY A 6 -0.43 3.85 -13.40
CA GLY A 6 -0.72 5.28 -13.51
C GLY A 6 -0.82 6.02 -12.17
N ILE A 7 -0.37 5.40 -11.07
CA ILE A 7 -0.38 5.98 -9.74
C ILE A 7 1.04 6.40 -9.33
N CYS A 8 1.23 7.67 -9.03
CA CYS A 8 2.53 8.21 -8.61
C CYS A 8 2.65 8.23 -7.07
N LEU A 9 2.42 7.08 -6.43
CA LEU A 9 2.43 6.97 -4.96
C LEU A 9 3.80 6.57 -4.39
N VAL A 10 4.68 5.95 -5.18
CA VAL A 10 6.01 5.56 -4.72
C VAL A 10 7.01 6.64 -5.10
N PRO A 11 7.77 7.20 -4.14
CA PRO A 11 8.78 8.19 -4.44
C PRO A 11 9.84 7.64 -5.42
N LEU A 12 10.47 8.53 -6.19
CA LEU A 12 11.56 8.14 -7.10
C LEU A 12 12.59 7.28 -6.36
N THR A 13 12.81 6.08 -6.86
CA THR A 13 13.72 5.10 -6.29
C THR A 13 14.69 4.63 -7.38
N VAL A 14 15.97 4.63 -7.09
CA VAL A 14 17.04 4.22 -8.01
C VAL A 14 17.90 3.14 -7.39
N LEU A 15 18.41 2.23 -8.22
CA LEU A 15 19.42 1.26 -7.81
C LEU A 15 20.80 1.93 -7.73
N VAL A 16 21.56 1.62 -6.69
CA VAL A 16 22.92 2.09 -6.46
C VAL A 16 23.82 0.87 -6.35
N ASN A 17 24.74 0.71 -7.28
CA ASN A 17 25.64 -0.46 -7.31
C ASN A 17 26.83 -0.31 -6.34
N ASP A 18 27.29 0.92 -6.11
CA ASP A 18 28.51 1.24 -5.34
C ASP A 18 28.18 1.94 -4.00
N GLY A 19 27.14 1.49 -3.30
CA GLY A 19 26.79 2.00 -1.98
C GLY A 19 27.84 1.60 -0.91
N PRO A 20 27.92 2.32 0.22
CA PRO A 20 28.90 2.03 1.30
C PRO A 20 28.78 0.62 1.89
N GLN A 21 27.64 -0.02 1.75
CA GLN A 21 27.33 -1.38 2.22
C GLN A 21 27.17 -2.38 1.05
N GLY A 22 27.55 -1.99 -0.17
CA GLY A 22 27.34 -2.73 -1.39
C GLY A 22 26.09 -2.25 -2.18
N PRO A 23 25.62 -3.05 -3.16
CA PRO A 23 24.43 -2.69 -3.95
C PRO A 23 23.19 -2.49 -3.08
N GLY A 24 22.37 -1.50 -3.43
CA GLY A 24 21.16 -1.16 -2.71
C GLY A 24 20.25 -0.23 -3.49
N SER A 25 19.27 0.35 -2.83
CA SER A 25 18.39 1.36 -3.42
C SER A 25 18.47 2.67 -2.66
N MET A 26 18.29 3.77 -3.39
CA MET A 26 18.10 5.10 -2.82
C MET A 26 16.72 5.60 -3.23
N GLN A 27 15.93 6.03 -2.25
CA GLN A 27 14.61 6.60 -2.47
C GLN A 27 14.62 8.09 -2.12
N ARG A 28 13.90 8.90 -2.90
CA ARG A 28 13.69 10.32 -2.61
C ARG A 28 13.10 10.45 -1.20
N TRP A 29 13.74 11.32 -0.39
CA TRP A 29 13.20 11.67 0.92
C TRP A 29 11.92 12.48 0.77
N ILE A 30 10.93 12.21 1.61
CA ILE A 30 9.67 12.97 1.70
C ILE A 30 9.60 13.62 3.07
N ASP A 31 9.40 14.93 3.08
CA ASP A 31 9.11 15.68 4.30
C ASP A 31 7.62 15.51 4.64
N ASP A 32 7.34 14.66 5.62
CA ASP A 32 5.99 14.27 6.00
C ASP A 32 5.27 15.33 6.82
N ASP A 33 3.98 15.57 6.54
CA ASP A 33 3.07 16.36 7.38
C ASP A 33 2.57 15.49 8.55
N VAL A 34 3.40 15.34 9.56
CA VAL A 34 3.12 14.52 10.76
C VAL A 34 1.92 15.03 11.58
N GLU A 35 1.47 16.27 11.35
CA GLU A 35 0.31 16.84 12.04
C GLU A 35 -1.02 16.32 11.45
N ASN A 36 -1.01 15.93 10.18
CA ASN A 36 -2.20 15.47 9.44
C ASN A 36 -2.05 14.07 8.85
N PRO A 37 -1.73 13.05 9.65
CA PRO A 37 -1.56 11.69 9.14
C PRO A 37 -2.88 11.14 8.61
N LEU A 38 -2.82 10.36 7.53
CA LEU A 38 -3.98 9.71 6.91
C LEU A 38 -4.32 8.35 7.52
N VAL A 39 -3.48 7.83 8.40
CA VAL A 39 -3.70 6.61 9.18
C VAL A 39 -3.41 6.93 10.64
N ARG A 40 -4.30 6.55 11.56
CA ARG A 40 -4.21 6.88 12.99
C ARG A 40 -4.60 5.69 13.85
N ALA A 41 -3.88 5.52 14.96
CA ALA A 41 -4.30 4.67 16.06
C ALA A 41 -4.56 5.57 17.28
N ASP A 42 -5.75 5.51 17.87
CA ASP A 42 -6.15 6.30 19.05
C ASP A 42 -7.34 5.62 19.73
N VAL A 43 -7.80 6.16 20.84
CA VAL A 43 -9.10 5.77 21.38
C VAL A 43 -10.20 6.04 20.34
N THR A 44 -11.15 5.13 20.23
CA THR A 44 -12.12 5.14 19.12
C THR A 44 -12.91 6.44 19.03
N GLU A 45 -13.22 7.08 20.16
CA GLU A 45 -13.94 8.36 20.22
C GLU A 45 -13.16 9.55 19.64
N ARG A 46 -11.85 9.43 19.48
CA ARG A 46 -11.00 10.48 18.90
C ARG A 46 -10.73 10.28 17.41
N LEU A 47 -11.05 9.09 16.90
CA LEU A 47 -10.89 8.84 15.48
C LEU A 47 -11.98 9.56 14.68
N PRO A 48 -11.65 10.11 13.48
CA PRO A 48 -12.66 10.78 12.65
C PRO A 48 -13.79 9.82 12.26
N PRO A 49 -15.08 10.15 12.50
CA PRO A 49 -16.19 9.20 12.37
C PRO A 49 -16.47 8.76 10.93
N HIS A 50 -15.92 9.46 9.93
CA HIS A 50 -16.04 9.11 8.51
C HIS A 50 -14.84 8.32 7.97
N TRP A 51 -13.86 7.99 8.83
CA TRP A 51 -12.74 7.15 8.46
C TRP A 51 -13.11 5.68 8.54
N HIS A 52 -12.43 4.87 7.76
CA HIS A 52 -12.54 3.42 7.84
C HIS A 52 -11.76 2.93 9.06
N GLY A 53 -12.48 2.47 10.07
CA GLY A 53 -11.91 2.06 11.34
C GLY A 53 -12.14 0.60 11.67
N PHE A 54 -11.26 0.03 12.47
CA PHE A 54 -11.40 -1.26 13.10
C PHE A 54 -10.78 -1.29 14.50
N LEU A 55 -11.36 -2.09 15.39
CA LEU A 55 -10.93 -2.21 16.76
C LEU A 55 -9.61 -3.01 16.83
N LEU A 56 -8.63 -2.49 17.58
CA LEU A 56 -7.39 -3.19 17.89
C LEU A 56 -7.45 -3.89 19.24
N GLY A 57 -8.17 -3.33 20.23
CA GLY A 57 -8.26 -3.82 21.58
C GLY A 57 -8.73 -2.77 22.56
N VAL A 58 -8.32 -2.90 23.81
CA VAL A 58 -8.55 -1.92 24.87
C VAL A 58 -7.23 -1.54 25.54
N ASP A 59 -7.13 -0.31 26.04
CA ASP A 59 -5.98 0.16 26.81
C ASP A 59 -6.08 -0.21 28.31
N GLU A 60 -5.15 0.30 29.13
CA GLU A 60 -5.09 0.05 30.58
C GLU A 60 -6.28 0.65 31.34
N ASP A 61 -6.99 1.62 30.75
CA ASP A 61 -8.18 2.29 31.30
C ASP A 61 -9.48 1.71 30.73
N ASP A 62 -9.46 0.52 30.11
CA ASP A 62 -10.58 -0.15 29.42
C ASP A 62 -11.20 0.68 28.28
N ARG A 63 -10.45 1.64 27.70
CA ARG A 63 -10.93 2.40 26.54
C ARG A 63 -10.63 1.64 25.26
N GLU A 64 -11.58 1.62 24.34
CA GLU A 64 -11.40 0.99 23.04
C GLU A 64 -10.35 1.74 22.21
N ILE A 65 -9.33 1.03 21.77
CA ILE A 65 -8.30 1.52 20.85
C ILE A 65 -8.61 1.01 19.45
N GLY A 66 -8.77 1.94 18.52
CA GLY A 66 -9.00 1.66 17.12
C GLY A 66 -7.80 2.06 16.25
N LEU A 67 -7.76 1.47 15.08
CA LEU A 67 -6.95 1.92 13.95
C LEU A 67 -7.89 2.36 12.85
N ALA A 68 -7.66 3.55 12.29
CA ALA A 68 -8.48 4.05 11.20
C ALA A 68 -7.63 4.71 10.13
N HIS A 69 -8.10 4.68 8.89
CA HIS A 69 -7.51 5.40 7.78
C HIS A 69 -8.55 6.27 7.06
N SER A 70 -8.06 7.38 6.49
CA SER A 70 -8.87 8.30 5.70
C SER A 70 -9.48 7.61 4.47
N PRO A 71 -10.69 8.00 4.02
CA PRO A 71 -11.26 7.57 2.74
C PRO A 71 -10.61 8.27 1.53
N HIS A 72 -9.43 8.82 1.67
CA HIS A 72 -8.72 9.54 0.62
C HIS A 72 -8.50 8.66 -0.61
N PRO A 73 -8.80 9.12 -1.86
CA PRO A 73 -8.69 8.31 -3.08
C PRO A 73 -7.30 7.70 -3.31
N ALA A 74 -6.24 8.42 -2.94
CA ALA A 74 -4.87 7.90 -3.05
C ALA A 74 -4.62 6.69 -2.13
N LEU A 75 -5.27 6.61 -0.95
CA LEU A 75 -5.20 5.42 -0.09
C LEU A 75 -5.96 4.24 -0.68
N ARG A 76 -7.06 4.50 -1.39
CA ARG A 76 -7.80 3.47 -2.11
C ARG A 76 -6.95 2.88 -3.24
N ALA A 77 -6.29 3.73 -4.03
CA ALA A 77 -5.33 3.29 -5.05
C ALA A 77 -4.12 2.55 -4.43
N LEU A 78 -3.64 2.98 -3.25
CA LEU A 78 -2.58 2.29 -2.53
C LEU A 78 -3.02 0.92 -2.00
N ALA A 79 -4.26 0.78 -1.55
CA ALA A 79 -4.81 -0.51 -1.14
C ALA A 79 -4.85 -1.50 -2.33
N LEU A 80 -5.21 -1.04 -3.53
CA LEU A 80 -5.13 -1.84 -4.75
C LEU A 80 -3.69 -2.22 -5.09
N PHE A 81 -2.76 -1.26 -5.04
CA PHE A 81 -1.33 -1.52 -5.22
C PHE A 81 -0.82 -2.58 -4.25
N ASP A 82 -1.12 -2.45 -2.95
CA ASP A 82 -0.70 -3.41 -1.92
C ASP A 82 -1.27 -4.81 -2.19
N ALA A 83 -2.52 -4.91 -2.64
CA ALA A 83 -3.16 -6.18 -2.98
C ALA A 83 -2.46 -6.88 -4.16
N VAL A 84 -2.16 -6.16 -5.25
CA VAL A 84 -1.47 -6.69 -6.41
C VAL A 84 0.00 -7.00 -6.11
N ALA A 85 0.69 -6.06 -5.43
CA ALA A 85 2.08 -6.24 -5.01
C ALA A 85 2.24 -7.29 -3.89
N ASN A 86 1.15 -7.70 -3.23
CA ASN A 86 1.16 -8.59 -2.07
C ASN A 86 2.02 -8.05 -0.92
N ASN A 87 1.81 -6.77 -0.57
CA ASN A 87 2.59 -6.11 0.46
C ASN A 87 2.36 -6.79 1.83
N ALA A 88 3.43 -7.24 2.45
CA ALA A 88 3.38 -7.98 3.70
C ALA A 88 3.56 -7.10 4.96
N ASP A 89 3.71 -5.78 4.80
CA ASP A 89 4.02 -4.89 5.94
C ASP A 89 3.60 -3.42 5.73
N ARG A 90 2.43 -3.16 5.12
CA ARG A 90 1.93 -1.77 4.97
C ARG A 90 1.44 -1.23 6.31
N LYS A 91 2.28 -0.43 6.98
CA LYS A 91 1.98 0.28 8.23
C LYS A 91 1.44 1.68 7.97
N GLY A 92 0.85 2.29 8.99
CA GLY A 92 0.44 3.69 8.95
C GLY A 92 1.61 4.64 8.72
N GLY A 93 2.75 4.42 9.38
CA GLY A 93 3.97 5.20 9.19
C GLY A 93 4.64 5.05 7.82
N HIS A 94 4.18 4.12 6.97
CA HIS A 94 4.63 4.01 5.57
C HIS A 94 3.76 4.82 4.59
N VAL A 95 2.76 5.54 5.10
CA VAL A 95 1.87 6.43 4.35
C VAL A 95 2.17 7.86 4.76
N LEU A 96 2.87 8.59 3.91
CA LEU A 96 3.29 9.97 4.18
C LEU A 96 2.46 10.96 3.38
N VAL A 97 2.34 12.18 3.89
CA VAL A 97 1.75 13.31 3.16
C VAL A 97 2.83 14.38 3.02
N GLY A 98 3.25 14.67 1.81
CA GLY A 98 4.34 15.62 1.61
C GLY A 98 4.35 16.22 0.22
N PRO A 99 5.19 17.27 0.01
CA PRO A 99 5.24 17.97 -1.25
C PRO A 99 5.80 17.10 -2.37
N ASP A 100 5.22 17.24 -3.57
CA ASP A 100 5.82 16.71 -4.79
C ASP A 100 6.57 17.84 -5.52
N PRO A 101 7.90 17.78 -5.57
CA PRO A 101 8.72 18.78 -6.28
C PRO A 101 8.40 18.85 -7.79
N ASP A 102 8.02 17.73 -8.38
CA ASP A 102 7.73 17.62 -9.81
C ASP A 102 6.36 18.25 -10.15
N LEU A 103 5.48 18.42 -9.15
CA LEU A 103 4.19 19.11 -9.24
C LEU A 103 4.18 20.48 -8.52
N GLY A 104 5.31 21.14 -8.47
CA GLY A 104 5.43 22.49 -7.90
C GLY A 104 5.23 22.56 -6.38
N GLY A 105 5.47 21.46 -5.68
CA GLY A 105 5.36 21.39 -4.22
C GLY A 105 3.95 21.15 -3.70
N THR A 106 3.01 20.75 -4.55
CA THR A 106 1.66 20.32 -4.13
C THR A 106 1.78 19.10 -3.22
N ALA A 107 1.06 19.11 -2.09
CA ALA A 107 1.04 17.97 -1.18
C ALA A 107 0.39 16.75 -1.85
N GLN A 108 1.06 15.61 -1.73
CA GLN A 108 0.62 14.30 -2.22
C GLN A 108 0.75 13.22 -1.17
N VAL A 109 0.08 12.09 -1.40
CA VAL A 109 0.25 10.87 -0.61
C VAL A 109 1.41 10.06 -1.19
N TRP A 110 2.31 9.63 -0.32
CA TRP A 110 3.46 8.81 -0.67
C TRP A 110 3.46 7.51 0.10
N ALA A 111 3.83 6.43 -0.59
CA ALA A 111 3.99 5.09 -0.03
C ALA A 111 5.47 4.72 0.01
N VAL A 112 6.04 4.67 1.19
CA VAL A 112 7.44 4.30 1.41
C VAL A 112 7.55 2.88 1.98
N ASP A 113 8.78 2.38 2.15
CA ASP A 113 9.08 1.05 2.68
C ASP A 113 8.32 -0.09 1.98
N ASN A 114 8.51 -0.18 0.66
CA ASN A 114 7.92 -1.24 -0.16
C ASN A 114 8.86 -2.47 -0.30
N GLY A 115 9.68 -2.76 0.71
CA GLY A 115 10.67 -3.84 0.67
C GLY A 115 10.10 -5.25 0.81
N LEU A 116 8.87 -5.41 1.31
CA LEU A 116 8.22 -6.71 1.53
C LEU A 116 7.06 -6.94 0.57
N VAL A 117 7.33 -6.86 -0.73
CA VAL A 117 6.36 -7.02 -1.83
C VAL A 117 6.76 -8.17 -2.75
N PHE A 118 5.87 -8.54 -3.66
CA PHE A 118 6.02 -9.48 -4.78
C PHE A 118 6.18 -10.96 -4.42
N HIS A 119 6.14 -11.35 -3.15
CA HIS A 119 6.22 -12.77 -2.79
C HIS A 119 5.11 -13.59 -3.48
N THR A 120 5.44 -14.80 -3.90
CA THR A 120 4.52 -15.72 -4.58
C THR A 120 3.39 -16.22 -3.68
N ASP A 121 3.70 -16.55 -2.41
CA ASP A 121 2.68 -16.91 -1.41
C ASP A 121 1.84 -15.69 -1.01
N PRO A 122 0.53 -15.85 -0.73
CA PRO A 122 -0.31 -14.76 -0.25
C PRO A 122 0.12 -14.31 1.15
N LYS A 123 0.65 -13.09 1.24
CA LYS A 123 1.18 -12.50 2.49
C LYS A 123 0.63 -11.12 2.80
N LEU A 124 -0.40 -10.67 2.07
CA LEU A 124 -0.94 -9.32 2.25
C LEU A 124 -1.26 -9.02 3.70
N ARG A 125 -0.59 -8.00 4.24
CA ARG A 125 -0.83 -7.38 5.55
C ARG A 125 -0.77 -5.88 5.39
N THR A 126 -1.87 -5.22 5.62
CA THR A 126 -2.01 -3.78 5.41
C THR A 126 -2.92 -3.16 6.45
N VAL A 127 -2.76 -1.89 6.72
CA VAL A 127 -3.70 -1.09 7.51
C VAL A 127 -4.85 -0.54 6.67
N LEU A 128 -4.90 -0.84 5.37
CA LEU A 128 -5.84 -0.26 4.41
C LEU A 128 -7.02 -1.20 4.06
N TRP A 129 -7.58 -1.88 5.05
CA TRP A 129 -8.70 -2.82 4.84
C TRP A 129 -10.07 -2.17 4.69
N GLY A 130 -10.20 -0.85 4.76
CA GLY A 130 -11.49 -0.18 4.75
C GLY A 130 -12.31 -0.33 3.47
N TRP A 131 -11.68 -0.80 2.39
CA TRP A 131 -12.36 -1.10 1.12
C TRP A 131 -12.63 -2.59 0.91
N ALA A 132 -12.29 -3.46 1.88
CA ALA A 132 -12.52 -4.89 1.75
C ALA A 132 -13.96 -5.22 1.34
N GLY A 133 -14.12 -6.00 0.28
CA GLY A 133 -15.42 -6.37 -0.29
C GLY A 133 -16.13 -5.28 -1.09
N GLN A 134 -15.59 -4.05 -1.17
CA GLN A 134 -16.17 -3.01 -2.02
C GLN A 134 -15.87 -3.32 -3.50
N PRO A 135 -16.84 -3.07 -4.41
CA PRO A 135 -16.64 -3.26 -5.84
C PRO A 135 -15.46 -2.43 -6.38
N LEU A 136 -14.77 -2.96 -7.36
CA LEU A 136 -13.80 -2.19 -8.14
C LEU A 136 -14.53 -1.10 -8.95
N GLU A 137 -13.88 0.04 -9.07
CA GLU A 137 -14.30 1.10 -9.99
C GLU A 137 -13.68 0.89 -11.38
N PRO A 138 -14.29 1.40 -12.47
CA PRO A 138 -13.74 1.21 -13.81
C PRO A 138 -12.27 1.65 -13.98
N VAL A 139 -11.85 2.68 -13.24
CA VAL A 139 -10.44 3.13 -13.26
C VAL A 139 -9.51 2.09 -12.61
N GLU A 140 -9.97 1.37 -11.61
CA GLU A 140 -9.21 0.33 -10.91
C GLU A 140 -9.10 -0.93 -11.79
N GLU A 141 -10.17 -1.27 -12.51
CA GLU A 141 -10.14 -2.35 -13.51
C GLU A 141 -9.11 -2.02 -14.62
N MET A 142 -9.10 -0.79 -15.13
CA MET A 142 -8.08 -0.34 -16.08
C MET A 142 -6.65 -0.46 -15.54
N MET A 143 -6.43 -0.09 -14.26
CA MET A 143 -5.11 -0.24 -13.62
C MET A 143 -4.67 -1.70 -13.55
N LEU A 144 -5.60 -2.63 -13.30
CA LEU A 144 -5.33 -4.06 -13.26
C LEU A 144 -5.05 -4.62 -14.67
N ASP A 145 -5.78 -4.17 -15.69
CA ASP A 145 -5.53 -4.53 -17.09
C ASP A 145 -4.12 -4.11 -17.54
N GLU A 146 -3.65 -2.93 -17.15
CA GLU A 146 -2.26 -2.48 -17.42
C GLU A 146 -1.23 -3.43 -16.78
N ILE A 147 -1.50 -3.96 -15.58
CA ILE A 147 -0.63 -4.95 -14.93
C ILE A 147 -0.61 -6.26 -15.71
N LEU A 148 -1.72 -6.72 -16.27
CA LEU A 148 -1.78 -7.93 -17.09
C LEU A 148 -0.97 -7.80 -18.38
N ASN A 149 -0.87 -6.59 -18.92
CA ASN A 149 -0.18 -6.27 -20.16
C ASN A 149 1.32 -5.90 -19.97
N ILE A 150 1.81 -5.85 -18.72
CA ILE A 150 3.21 -5.50 -18.45
C ILE A 150 4.15 -6.54 -19.04
N ALA A 151 5.21 -6.10 -19.72
CA ALA A 151 6.19 -7.01 -20.29
C ALA A 151 7.19 -7.49 -19.22
N ASP A 152 7.63 -8.75 -19.30
CA ASP A 152 8.60 -9.31 -18.35
C ASP A 152 9.90 -8.50 -18.30
N VAL A 153 10.31 -7.92 -19.43
CA VAL A 153 11.51 -7.08 -19.55
C VAL A 153 11.47 -5.86 -18.62
N ASP A 154 10.28 -5.36 -18.27
CA ASP A 154 10.12 -4.22 -17.35
C ASP A 154 10.53 -4.56 -15.90
N PHE A 155 10.60 -5.85 -15.59
CA PHE A 155 11.05 -6.37 -14.30
C PHE A 155 12.38 -7.14 -14.35
N GLU A 156 13.00 -7.22 -15.54
CA GLU A 156 14.19 -8.05 -15.74
C GLU A 156 15.31 -7.70 -14.75
N GLY A 157 15.78 -8.72 -14.01
CA GLY A 157 16.82 -8.56 -12.99
C GLY A 157 16.38 -7.93 -11.67
N LEU A 158 15.09 -7.54 -11.53
CA LEU A 158 14.54 -6.97 -10.30
C LEU A 158 13.77 -8.00 -9.46
N ILE A 159 12.96 -8.81 -10.11
CA ILE A 159 12.19 -9.91 -9.50
C ILE A 159 12.23 -11.14 -10.43
N THR A 160 11.87 -12.29 -9.91
CA THR A 160 11.86 -13.56 -10.66
C THR A 160 10.62 -13.70 -11.55
N SER A 161 10.66 -14.61 -12.55
CA SER A 161 9.50 -14.92 -13.37
C SER A 161 8.31 -15.40 -12.54
N ASP A 162 8.55 -16.21 -11.51
CA ASP A 162 7.48 -16.73 -10.64
C ASP A 162 6.80 -15.58 -9.85
N GLU A 163 7.55 -14.56 -9.46
CA GLU A 163 7.02 -13.36 -8.80
C GLU A 163 6.21 -12.50 -9.78
N ILE A 164 6.65 -12.36 -11.03
CA ILE A 164 5.91 -11.66 -12.11
C ILE A 164 4.58 -12.38 -12.36
N ASP A 165 4.61 -13.69 -12.52
CA ASP A 165 3.41 -14.51 -12.74
C ASP A 165 2.44 -14.40 -11.57
N ALA A 166 2.95 -14.39 -10.34
CA ALA A 166 2.13 -14.20 -9.14
C ALA A 166 1.47 -12.81 -9.09
N VAL A 167 2.14 -11.75 -9.56
CA VAL A 167 1.56 -10.40 -9.71
C VAL A 167 0.39 -10.44 -10.69
N ARG A 168 0.59 -11.03 -11.89
CA ARG A 168 -0.47 -11.17 -12.90
C ARG A 168 -1.65 -12.00 -12.40
N GLN A 169 -1.38 -13.12 -11.73
CA GLN A 169 -2.44 -13.95 -11.14
C GLN A 169 -3.27 -13.19 -10.11
N ARG A 170 -2.66 -12.34 -9.29
CA ARG A 170 -3.40 -11.50 -8.33
C ARG A 170 -4.23 -10.44 -9.04
N ALA A 171 -3.69 -9.78 -10.06
CA ALA A 171 -4.44 -8.80 -10.85
C ALA A 171 -5.65 -9.45 -11.55
N GLN A 172 -5.43 -10.61 -12.20
CA GLN A 172 -6.50 -11.38 -12.82
C GLN A 172 -7.58 -11.81 -11.81
N GLY A 173 -7.17 -12.33 -10.65
CA GLY A 173 -8.08 -12.75 -9.59
C GLY A 173 -8.92 -11.59 -9.03
N LEU A 174 -8.36 -10.38 -8.93
CA LEU A 174 -9.10 -9.17 -8.52
C LEU A 174 -10.14 -8.77 -9.57
N LEU A 175 -9.80 -8.80 -10.86
CA LEU A 175 -10.75 -8.54 -11.95
C LEU A 175 -11.89 -9.56 -11.96
N GLU A 176 -11.59 -10.84 -11.80
CA GLU A 176 -12.59 -11.91 -11.77
C GLU A 176 -13.51 -11.81 -10.54
N PHE A 177 -12.95 -11.43 -9.39
CA PHE A 177 -13.72 -11.24 -8.17
C PHE A 177 -14.53 -9.93 -8.19
N GLY A 178 -14.05 -8.90 -8.90
CA GLY A 178 -14.70 -7.61 -9.08
C GLY A 178 -14.74 -6.73 -7.83
N ALA A 179 -13.94 -7.02 -6.80
CA ALA A 179 -13.94 -6.29 -5.53
C ALA A 179 -12.57 -6.35 -4.83
N PHE A 180 -12.34 -5.43 -3.90
CA PHE A 180 -11.17 -5.46 -3.03
C PHE A 180 -11.13 -6.72 -2.17
N PRO A 181 -9.93 -7.32 -1.96
CA PRO A 181 -9.80 -8.50 -1.12
C PRO A 181 -10.02 -8.13 0.35
N GLY A 182 -10.47 -9.09 1.14
CA GLY A 182 -10.53 -8.99 2.58
C GLY A 182 -9.43 -9.83 3.27
N PRO A 183 -9.26 -9.68 4.60
CA PRO A 183 -8.37 -10.52 5.38
C PRO A 183 -8.69 -12.01 5.20
N SER A 184 -7.69 -12.83 4.92
CA SER A 184 -7.89 -14.27 4.65
C SER A 184 -8.31 -15.10 5.86
N GLY A 185 -8.15 -14.58 7.08
CA GLY A 185 -8.34 -15.32 8.33
C GLY A 185 -7.27 -16.39 8.62
N LEU A 186 -6.41 -16.69 7.66
CA LEU A 186 -5.35 -17.72 7.80
C LEU A 186 -4.04 -17.17 8.36
N ARG A 187 -3.86 -15.86 8.31
CA ARG A 187 -2.66 -15.13 8.76
C ARG A 187 -3.06 -13.83 9.45
N PRO A 188 -2.18 -13.20 10.25
CA PRO A 188 -2.43 -11.86 10.78
C PRO A 188 -2.73 -10.89 9.62
N ALA A 189 -3.85 -10.18 9.72
CA ALA A 189 -4.28 -9.21 8.70
C ALA A 189 -3.46 -7.91 8.72
N LEU A 190 -2.96 -7.56 9.91
CA LEU A 190 -2.21 -6.32 10.14
C LEU A 190 -0.71 -6.58 10.28
N PRO A 191 0.13 -5.64 9.84
CA PRO A 191 1.53 -5.61 10.25
C PRO A 191 1.64 -5.28 11.74
N TRP A 192 2.76 -5.59 12.35
CA TRP A 192 3.01 -5.27 13.74
C TRP A 192 4.38 -4.60 13.94
N PRO A 193 4.46 -3.45 14.64
CA PRO A 193 3.33 -2.57 15.01
C PRO A 193 2.60 -2.03 13.77
N PRO A 194 1.31 -1.63 13.89
CA PRO A 194 0.53 -1.17 12.74
C PRO A 194 0.82 0.28 12.33
N ILE A 195 1.45 1.06 13.23
CA ILE A 195 1.88 2.46 13.01
C ILE A 195 3.40 2.55 13.11
#